data_23268d2a087582f7152598c17dec8bea
#
_entry.id   23268d2a087582f7152598c17dec8bea
#
_cell.length_a   1.000
_cell.length_b   1.000
_cell.length_c   1.000
_cell.angle_alpha   90.00
_cell.angle_beta   90.00
_cell.angle_gamma   90.00
#
_symmetry.space_group_name_H-M   'P 1'
#
loop_
_entity.id
_entity.type
_entity.pdbx_description
1 polymer ?
#
loop_
_entity_poly.entity_id
_entity_poly.type
_entity_poly.pdbx_seq_one_letter_code
_entity_poly.pdbx_strand_id
1 'polypeptide(L)'
;MSSVIQLRELQKSYFMAGQAIPVLKGINLDINRNEYVALMGPSGSGKSTLMNILGCLDSPTNGMYNLNGHDVSKMLDDDLAGIRNVEIGFVFQQFNLLPRLSAAENVALPLVYAGISKKDRIDRAMVALEKVGLADRSHHKSNELSGGQIQRVAIARALVNNPSILLADEPTGNLDSKTSVEVMELFGKIHSSGNTVILVTHEEDIARYAHRVVRLRDGNIETDTVNNNFSHF
;
A
#
# COMPACT_ATOMS: atom_id res chain seq x y z
N MET A 1 -5.47 -21.16 -3.80
CA MET A 1 -5.62 -19.70 -3.95
C MET A 1 -4.49 -19.23 -4.85
N SER A 2 -4.71 -18.29 -5.76
CA SER A 2 -3.64 -17.79 -6.63
C SER A 2 -2.85 -16.71 -5.89
N SER A 3 -1.52 -16.84 -5.87
CA SER A 3 -0.63 -15.83 -5.29
C SER A 3 -0.65 -14.56 -6.14
N VAL A 4 -0.77 -13.40 -5.50
CA VAL A 4 -0.66 -12.08 -6.15
C VAL A 4 0.76 -11.53 -6.05
N ILE A 5 1.50 -11.89 -4.99
CA ILE A 5 2.92 -11.57 -4.78
C ILE A 5 3.69 -12.86 -4.56
N GLN A 6 4.81 -13.01 -5.26
CA GLN A 6 5.77 -14.09 -5.05
C GLN A 6 7.18 -13.50 -5.02
N LEU A 7 7.84 -13.65 -3.88
CA LEU A 7 9.25 -13.30 -3.71
C LEU A 7 10.07 -14.57 -3.54
N ARG A 8 11.18 -14.67 -4.26
CA ARG A 8 12.14 -15.81 -4.16
C ARG A 8 13.54 -15.26 -4.04
N GLU A 9 14.19 -15.58 -2.92
CA GLU A 9 15.56 -15.18 -2.59
C GLU A 9 15.81 -13.69 -2.85
N LEU A 10 14.79 -12.84 -2.55
CA LEU A 10 14.82 -11.42 -2.84
C LEU A 10 15.87 -10.72 -1.97
N GLN A 11 16.83 -10.06 -2.61
CA GLN A 11 17.90 -9.32 -1.95
C GLN A 11 17.92 -7.87 -2.37
N LYS A 12 18.25 -6.99 -1.44
CA LYS A 12 18.50 -5.58 -1.72
C LYS A 12 19.72 -5.09 -0.99
N SER A 13 20.66 -4.52 -1.74
CA SER A 13 21.82 -3.83 -1.20
C SER A 13 21.87 -2.40 -1.75
N TYR A 14 22.21 -1.44 -0.90
CA TYR A 14 22.55 -0.08 -1.32
C TYR A 14 24.07 0.10 -1.35
N PHE A 15 24.56 0.96 -2.22
CA PHE A 15 25.99 1.24 -2.32
C PHE A 15 26.29 2.59 -1.69
N MET A 16 27.18 2.59 -0.72
CA MET A 16 27.64 3.79 -0.02
C MET A 16 29.18 3.82 0.03
N ALA A 17 29.79 4.87 -0.49
CA ALA A 17 31.26 5.00 -0.53
C ALA A 17 31.98 3.76 -1.11
N GLY A 18 31.38 3.10 -2.12
CA GLY A 18 31.96 1.91 -2.77
C GLY A 18 31.73 0.58 -2.01
N GLN A 19 31.03 0.60 -0.87
CA GLN A 19 30.68 -0.61 -0.12
C GLN A 19 29.21 -0.96 -0.30
N ALA A 20 28.94 -2.26 -0.50
CA ALA A 20 27.58 -2.77 -0.54
C ALA A 20 27.06 -2.97 0.88
N ILE A 21 25.92 -2.33 1.20
CA ILE A 21 25.20 -2.46 2.47
C ILE A 21 23.98 -3.33 2.22
N PRO A 22 23.97 -4.61 2.64
CA PRO A 22 22.82 -5.49 2.45
C PRO A 22 21.71 -5.12 3.43
N VAL A 23 20.51 -4.87 2.88
CA VAL A 23 19.32 -4.50 3.66
C VAL A 23 18.31 -5.65 3.66
N LEU A 24 18.06 -6.31 2.51
CA LEU A 24 17.26 -7.52 2.45
C LEU A 24 18.16 -8.69 2.03
N LYS A 25 18.02 -9.85 2.71
CA LYS A 25 19.01 -10.93 2.68
C LYS A 25 18.43 -12.27 2.24
N GLY A 26 17.59 -12.27 1.18
CA GLY A 26 17.00 -13.52 0.65
C GLY A 26 15.58 -13.73 1.17
N ILE A 27 14.70 -12.73 0.99
CA ILE A 27 13.30 -12.81 1.39
C ILE A 27 12.56 -13.79 0.47
N ASN A 28 11.90 -14.77 1.09
CA ASN A 28 10.94 -15.67 0.45
C ASN A 28 9.57 -15.39 1.06
N LEU A 29 8.60 -14.94 0.23
CA LEU A 29 7.27 -14.56 0.69
C LEU A 29 6.26 -14.75 -0.43
N ASP A 30 5.14 -15.40 -0.11
CA ASP A 30 3.96 -15.47 -0.97
C ASP A 30 2.81 -14.75 -0.28
N ILE A 31 2.11 -13.86 -1.00
CA ILE A 31 0.85 -13.25 -0.57
C ILE A 31 -0.20 -13.63 -1.60
N ASN A 32 -1.31 -14.22 -1.13
CA ASN A 32 -2.41 -14.65 -1.97
C ASN A 32 -3.40 -13.50 -2.18
N ARG A 33 -4.23 -13.64 -3.23
CA ARG A 33 -5.36 -12.73 -3.43
C ARG A 33 -6.28 -12.74 -2.23
N ASN A 34 -6.78 -11.55 -1.89
CA ASN A 34 -7.67 -11.34 -0.75
C ASN A 34 -7.05 -11.77 0.61
N GLU A 35 -5.72 -11.66 0.76
CA GLU A 35 -5.11 -11.69 2.08
C GLU A 35 -5.07 -10.29 2.71
N TYR A 36 -5.17 -10.23 4.03
CA TYR A 36 -4.88 -9.04 4.83
C TYR A 36 -3.64 -9.32 5.67
N VAL A 37 -2.51 -8.77 5.27
CA VAL A 37 -1.19 -9.06 5.84
C VAL A 37 -0.62 -7.81 6.49
N ALA A 38 -0.09 -7.93 7.71
CA ALA A 38 0.73 -6.91 8.35
C ALA A 38 2.22 -7.26 8.21
N LEU A 39 3.01 -6.34 7.68
CA LEU A 39 4.47 -6.39 7.68
C LEU A 39 4.98 -5.58 8.87
N MET A 40 5.59 -6.25 9.82
CA MET A 40 6.07 -5.65 11.07
C MET A 40 7.58 -5.80 11.24
N GLY A 41 8.13 -5.12 12.24
CA GLY A 41 9.52 -5.24 12.67
C GLY A 41 10.06 -3.92 13.25
N PRO A 42 11.19 -3.94 13.94
CA PRO A 42 11.81 -2.74 14.50
C PRO A 42 12.33 -1.78 13.42
N SER A 43 12.72 -0.58 13.81
CA SER A 43 13.41 0.35 12.92
C SER A 43 14.69 -0.31 12.38
N GLY A 44 14.97 -0.12 11.08
CA GLY A 44 16.14 -0.71 10.43
C GLY A 44 16.00 -2.18 10.03
N SER A 45 14.86 -2.86 10.27
CA SER A 45 14.67 -4.27 9.89
C SER A 45 14.53 -4.52 8.38
N GLY A 46 14.36 -3.47 7.56
CA GLY A 46 14.17 -3.57 6.12
C GLY A 46 12.72 -3.40 5.63
N LYS A 47 11.75 -3.08 6.52
CA LYS A 47 10.32 -2.90 6.14
C LYS A 47 10.11 -1.90 5.01
N SER A 48 10.63 -0.69 5.16
CA SER A 48 10.46 0.36 4.14
C SER A 48 11.12 -0.01 2.82
N THR A 49 12.27 -0.71 2.86
CA THR A 49 12.93 -1.23 1.66
C THR A 49 12.07 -2.31 0.99
N LEU A 50 11.55 -3.27 1.78
CA LEU A 50 10.65 -4.30 1.25
C LEU A 50 9.38 -3.66 0.66
N MET A 51 8.78 -2.71 1.38
CA MET A 51 7.61 -1.96 0.91
C MET A 51 7.88 -1.24 -0.42
N ASN A 52 9.03 -0.56 -0.55
CA ASN A 52 9.40 0.13 -1.79
C ASN A 52 9.52 -0.86 -2.97
N ILE A 53 10.08 -2.04 -2.74
CA ILE A 53 10.17 -3.08 -3.77
C ILE A 53 8.78 -3.63 -4.10
N LEU A 54 7.96 -3.99 -3.09
CA LEU A 54 6.59 -4.44 -3.30
C LEU A 54 5.76 -3.41 -4.05
N GLY A 55 6.04 -2.13 -3.79
CA GLY A 55 5.41 -0.99 -4.44
C GLY A 55 5.96 -0.65 -5.83
N CYS A 56 6.93 -1.39 -6.35
CA CYS A 56 7.63 -1.05 -7.61
C CYS A 56 8.19 0.39 -7.60
N LEU A 57 8.61 0.89 -6.41
CA LEU A 57 9.30 2.17 -6.24
C LEU A 57 10.82 1.99 -6.25
N ASP A 58 11.28 0.76 -6.06
CA ASP A 58 12.67 0.35 -6.12
C ASP A 58 12.75 -1.08 -6.68
N SER A 59 13.90 -1.47 -7.22
CA SER A 59 14.13 -2.81 -7.77
C SER A 59 15.03 -3.63 -6.85
N PRO A 60 14.85 -4.96 -6.77
CA PRO A 60 15.75 -5.82 -6.03
C PRO A 60 17.15 -5.83 -6.67
N THR A 61 18.18 -6.08 -5.86
CA THR A 61 19.55 -6.30 -6.37
C THR A 61 19.69 -7.71 -6.96
N ASN A 62 19.05 -8.71 -6.32
CA ASN A 62 19.00 -10.09 -6.75
C ASN A 62 17.66 -10.73 -6.33
N GLY A 63 17.39 -11.91 -6.87
CA GLY A 63 16.17 -12.66 -6.59
C GLY A 63 15.06 -12.35 -7.59
N MET A 64 13.87 -12.86 -7.30
CA MET A 64 12.69 -12.73 -8.17
C MET A 64 11.55 -12.07 -7.42
N TYR A 65 10.85 -11.16 -8.10
CA TYR A 65 9.57 -10.62 -7.67
C TYR A 65 8.54 -10.76 -8.80
N ASN A 66 7.55 -11.61 -8.59
CA ASN A 66 6.39 -11.72 -9.46
C ASN A 66 5.18 -11.01 -8.81
N LEU A 67 4.62 -10.04 -9.50
CA LEU A 67 3.41 -9.31 -9.11
C LEU A 67 2.30 -9.63 -10.10
N ASN A 68 1.25 -10.28 -9.63
CA ASN A 68 0.06 -10.61 -10.41
C ASN A 68 0.37 -11.33 -11.76
N GLY A 69 1.39 -12.21 -11.78
CA GLY A 69 1.85 -12.94 -12.96
C GLY A 69 2.93 -12.23 -13.79
N HIS A 70 3.31 -10.99 -13.42
CA HIS A 70 4.37 -10.24 -14.09
C HIS A 70 5.68 -10.33 -13.30
N ASP A 71 6.77 -10.83 -13.92
CA ASP A 71 8.11 -10.73 -13.33
C ASP A 71 8.60 -9.29 -13.44
N VAL A 72 8.54 -8.56 -12.32
CA VAL A 72 8.93 -7.14 -12.25
C VAL A 72 10.40 -6.95 -11.82
N SER A 73 11.12 -8.03 -11.52
CA SER A 73 12.48 -7.97 -10.95
C SER A 73 13.48 -7.22 -11.81
N LYS A 74 13.29 -7.23 -13.12
CA LYS A 74 14.23 -6.69 -14.13
C LYS A 74 13.58 -5.69 -15.09
N MET A 75 12.36 -5.24 -14.77
CA MET A 75 11.68 -4.24 -15.57
C MET A 75 12.39 -2.88 -15.49
N LEU A 76 12.32 -2.10 -16.56
CA LEU A 76 12.79 -0.73 -16.58
C LEU A 76 11.82 0.19 -15.81
N ASP A 77 12.29 1.37 -15.43
CA ASP A 77 11.51 2.31 -14.61
C ASP A 77 10.17 2.71 -15.23
N ASP A 78 10.12 2.87 -16.56
CA ASP A 78 8.88 3.20 -17.28
C ASP A 78 7.86 2.05 -17.22
N ASP A 79 8.31 0.80 -17.38
CA ASP A 79 7.46 -0.39 -17.27
C ASP A 79 6.96 -0.58 -15.82
N LEU A 80 7.86 -0.39 -14.84
CA LEU A 80 7.51 -0.40 -13.43
C LEU A 80 6.48 0.68 -13.09
N ALA A 81 6.58 1.88 -13.68
CA ALA A 81 5.60 2.94 -13.48
C ALA A 81 4.22 2.55 -14.03
N GLY A 82 4.18 1.87 -15.18
CA GLY A 82 2.95 1.32 -15.76
C GLY A 82 2.31 0.26 -14.85
N ILE A 83 3.08 -0.74 -14.43
CA ILE A 83 2.62 -1.79 -13.49
C ILE A 83 2.15 -1.17 -12.18
N ARG A 84 2.93 -0.26 -11.59
CA ARG A 84 2.56 0.43 -10.35
C ARG A 84 1.22 1.15 -10.45
N ASN A 85 0.96 1.84 -11.54
CA ASN A 85 -0.29 2.58 -11.73
C ASN A 85 -1.52 1.67 -11.82
N VAL A 86 -1.36 0.45 -12.37
CA VAL A 86 -2.48 -0.50 -12.58
C VAL A 86 -2.66 -1.43 -11.38
N GLU A 87 -1.57 -1.99 -10.86
CA GLU A 87 -1.61 -3.11 -9.92
C GLU A 87 -1.55 -2.67 -8.45
N ILE A 88 -1.09 -1.43 -8.16
CA ILE A 88 -0.77 -1.03 -6.79
C ILE A 88 -1.49 0.25 -6.40
N GLY A 89 -2.27 0.18 -5.32
CA GLY A 89 -2.79 1.36 -4.63
C GLY A 89 -1.94 1.69 -3.41
N PHE A 90 -1.44 2.93 -3.33
CA PHE A 90 -0.63 3.39 -2.19
C PHE A 90 -1.42 4.26 -1.23
N VAL A 91 -1.28 3.97 0.06
CA VAL A 91 -1.72 4.81 1.17
C VAL A 91 -0.52 5.10 2.07
N PHE A 92 -0.18 6.38 2.25
CA PHE A 92 1.00 6.81 3.02
C PHE A 92 0.59 7.48 4.34
N GLN A 93 1.47 7.43 5.32
CA GLN A 93 1.34 8.11 6.60
C GLN A 93 1.10 9.63 6.43
N GLN A 94 1.82 10.27 5.51
CA GLN A 94 1.73 11.72 5.24
C GLN A 94 0.66 12.07 4.19
N PHE A 95 -0.26 11.12 3.89
CA PHE A 95 -1.36 11.26 2.93
C PHE A 95 -0.91 11.55 1.48
N ASN A 96 0.10 12.35 1.26
CA ASN A 96 0.68 12.74 -0.04
C ASN A 96 -0.39 13.23 -1.05
N LEU A 97 -1.33 14.04 -0.57
CA LEU A 97 -2.28 14.74 -1.44
C LEU A 97 -1.66 16.02 -2.00
N LEU A 98 -2.00 16.35 -3.24
CA LEU A 98 -1.62 17.61 -3.85
C LEU A 98 -2.50 18.74 -3.29
N PRO A 99 -1.95 19.72 -2.54
CA PRO A 99 -2.75 20.65 -1.74
C PRO A 99 -3.54 21.64 -2.57
N ARG A 100 -3.16 21.85 -3.86
CA ARG A 100 -3.87 22.76 -4.78
C ARG A 100 -5.07 22.11 -5.46
N LEU A 101 -5.16 20.78 -5.43
CA LEU A 101 -6.22 20.01 -6.05
C LEU A 101 -7.34 19.73 -5.03
N SER A 102 -8.57 19.62 -5.52
CA SER A 102 -9.71 19.12 -4.75
C SER A 102 -9.58 17.63 -4.43
N ALA A 103 -10.43 17.11 -3.54
CA ALA A 103 -10.49 15.69 -3.22
C ALA A 103 -10.74 14.85 -4.48
N ALA A 104 -11.71 15.22 -5.32
CA ALA A 104 -12.00 14.52 -6.57
C ALA A 104 -10.83 14.56 -7.55
N GLU A 105 -10.12 15.67 -7.69
CA GLU A 105 -8.94 15.80 -8.55
C GLU A 105 -7.76 14.97 -8.04
N ASN A 106 -7.53 14.92 -6.72
CA ASN A 106 -6.52 14.04 -6.12
C ASN A 106 -6.83 12.56 -6.38
N VAL A 107 -8.08 12.15 -6.21
CA VAL A 107 -8.51 10.77 -6.49
C VAL A 107 -8.41 10.44 -7.98
N ALA A 108 -8.70 11.40 -8.86
CA ALA A 108 -8.61 11.22 -10.31
C ALA A 108 -7.17 11.13 -10.85
N LEU A 109 -6.15 11.50 -10.05
CA LEU A 109 -4.77 11.61 -10.53
C LEU A 109 -4.19 10.31 -11.13
N PRO A 110 -4.34 9.12 -10.55
CA PRO A 110 -3.86 7.87 -11.16
C PRO A 110 -4.50 7.58 -12.52
N LEU A 111 -5.75 8.01 -12.73
CA LEU A 111 -6.46 7.85 -13.99
C LEU A 111 -5.93 8.76 -15.10
N VAL A 112 -5.22 9.86 -14.75
CA VAL A 112 -4.50 10.70 -15.72
C VAL A 112 -3.39 9.89 -16.38
N TYR A 113 -2.60 9.17 -15.57
CA TYR A 113 -1.51 8.32 -16.05
C TYR A 113 -2.03 7.08 -16.80
N ALA A 114 -3.25 6.63 -16.50
CA ALA A 114 -3.93 5.58 -17.24
C ALA A 114 -4.55 6.05 -18.59
N GLY A 115 -4.39 7.33 -18.97
CA GLY A 115 -4.90 7.87 -20.24
C GLY A 115 -6.42 8.03 -20.30
N ILE A 116 -7.13 7.98 -19.18
CA ILE A 116 -8.59 8.07 -19.11
C ILE A 116 -9.06 9.51 -19.41
N SER A 117 -10.19 9.68 -20.08
CA SER A 117 -10.76 11.00 -20.42
C SER A 117 -11.09 11.83 -19.16
N LYS A 118 -11.06 13.16 -19.26
CA LYS A 118 -11.32 14.05 -18.10
C LYS A 118 -12.68 13.78 -17.46
N LYS A 119 -13.72 13.55 -18.26
CA LYS A 119 -15.06 13.24 -17.76
C LYS A 119 -15.08 11.94 -16.99
N ASP A 120 -14.60 10.85 -17.61
CA ASP A 120 -14.62 9.52 -16.99
C ASP A 120 -13.75 9.46 -15.73
N ARG A 121 -12.65 10.23 -15.65
CA ARG A 121 -11.81 10.33 -14.44
C ARG A 121 -12.59 10.89 -13.26
N ILE A 122 -13.34 11.97 -13.48
CA ILE A 122 -14.13 12.59 -12.40
C ILE A 122 -15.26 11.68 -11.98
N ASP A 123 -15.96 11.06 -12.93
CA ASP A 123 -17.04 10.11 -12.61
C ASP A 123 -16.53 8.94 -11.77
N ARG A 124 -15.38 8.33 -12.14
CA ARG A 124 -14.73 7.26 -11.34
C ARG A 124 -14.24 7.77 -9.98
N ALA A 125 -13.69 8.98 -9.92
CA ALA A 125 -13.26 9.57 -8.66
C ALA A 125 -14.43 9.79 -7.70
N MET A 126 -15.60 10.21 -8.20
CA MET A 126 -16.82 10.37 -7.40
C MET A 126 -17.27 9.02 -6.82
N VAL A 127 -17.28 7.95 -7.62
CA VAL A 127 -17.59 6.60 -7.13
C VAL A 127 -16.61 6.14 -6.04
N ALA A 128 -15.31 6.44 -6.21
CA ALA A 128 -14.31 6.10 -5.21
C ALA A 128 -14.48 6.91 -3.91
N LEU A 129 -14.83 8.18 -3.99
CA LEU A 129 -15.13 9.04 -2.85
C LEU A 129 -16.40 8.58 -2.10
N GLU A 130 -17.41 8.12 -2.82
CA GLU A 130 -18.63 7.56 -2.21
C GLU A 130 -18.32 6.32 -1.37
N LYS A 131 -17.46 5.41 -1.86
CA LYS A 131 -17.03 4.21 -1.12
C LYS A 131 -16.36 4.52 0.23
N VAL A 132 -15.75 5.71 0.37
CA VAL A 132 -15.11 6.16 1.61
C VAL A 132 -15.94 7.18 2.39
N GLY A 133 -17.18 7.46 1.95
CA GLY A 133 -18.14 8.35 2.62
C GLY A 133 -17.78 9.84 2.49
N LEU A 134 -17.20 10.27 1.35
CA LEU A 134 -16.76 11.65 1.11
C LEU A 134 -17.30 12.25 -0.20
N ALA A 135 -18.40 11.73 -0.75
CA ALA A 135 -18.99 12.27 -1.99
C ALA A 135 -19.37 13.75 -1.86
N ASP A 136 -19.89 14.16 -0.69
CA ASP A 136 -20.26 15.55 -0.35
C ASP A 136 -19.05 16.50 -0.18
N ARG A 137 -17.85 15.94 -0.05
CA ARG A 137 -16.58 16.66 0.14
C ARG A 137 -15.70 16.70 -1.12
N SER A 138 -16.20 16.23 -2.25
CA SER A 138 -15.45 16.09 -3.51
C SER A 138 -14.73 17.35 -3.98
N HIS A 139 -15.30 18.52 -3.71
CA HIS A 139 -14.77 19.82 -4.12
C HIS A 139 -13.81 20.45 -3.09
N HIS A 140 -13.72 19.92 -1.87
CA HIS A 140 -12.86 20.45 -0.82
C HIS A 140 -11.38 20.18 -1.13
N LYS A 141 -10.51 21.10 -0.76
CA LYS A 141 -9.06 20.95 -0.78
C LYS A 141 -8.59 20.32 0.54
N SER A 142 -7.35 19.82 0.57
CA SER A 142 -6.82 19.13 1.76
C SER A 142 -6.80 20.00 3.03
N ASN A 143 -6.61 21.31 2.90
CA ASN A 143 -6.66 22.25 4.03
C ASN A 143 -8.08 22.55 4.57
N GLU A 144 -9.11 22.04 3.92
CA GLU A 144 -10.52 22.17 4.31
C GLU A 144 -11.08 20.85 4.88
N LEU A 145 -10.22 19.83 5.02
CA LEU A 145 -10.57 18.49 5.48
C LEU A 145 -9.86 18.15 6.79
N SER A 146 -10.49 17.34 7.64
CA SER A 146 -9.84 16.77 8.81
C SER A 146 -8.78 15.71 8.41
N GLY A 147 -7.86 15.37 9.32
CA GLY A 147 -6.84 14.35 9.06
C GLY A 147 -7.42 13.00 8.59
N GLY A 148 -8.48 12.54 9.23
CA GLY A 148 -9.18 11.31 8.83
C GLY A 148 -9.87 11.43 7.47
N GLN A 149 -10.43 12.60 7.13
CA GLN A 149 -10.99 12.85 5.80
C GLN A 149 -9.90 12.86 4.74
N ILE A 150 -8.75 13.47 5.01
CA ILE A 150 -7.58 13.47 4.11
C ILE A 150 -7.12 12.03 3.86
N GLN A 151 -7.03 11.19 4.90
CA GLN A 151 -6.65 9.79 4.77
C GLN A 151 -7.67 9.00 3.95
N ARG A 152 -8.96 9.22 4.14
CA ARG A 152 -10.01 8.58 3.33
C ARG A 152 -9.93 9.01 1.85
N VAL A 153 -9.57 10.25 1.54
CA VAL A 153 -9.28 10.71 0.17
C VAL A 153 -8.06 9.95 -0.41
N ALA A 154 -6.98 9.78 0.39
CA ALA A 154 -5.81 9.02 -0.02
C ALA A 154 -6.15 7.54 -0.29
N ILE A 155 -7.02 6.93 0.52
CA ILE A 155 -7.53 5.57 0.32
C ILE A 155 -8.38 5.50 -0.97
N ALA A 156 -9.28 6.46 -1.21
CA ALA A 156 -10.08 6.52 -2.43
C ALA A 156 -9.18 6.64 -3.68
N ARG A 157 -8.13 7.47 -3.61
CA ARG A 157 -7.12 7.58 -4.67
C ARG A 157 -6.41 6.26 -4.93
N ALA A 158 -6.05 5.54 -3.88
CA ALA A 158 -5.39 4.25 -4.00
C ALA A 158 -6.28 3.19 -4.68
N LEU A 159 -7.60 3.27 -4.51
CA LEU A 159 -8.56 2.28 -5.02
C LEU A 159 -9.10 2.59 -6.43
N VAL A 160 -8.87 3.79 -6.98
CA VAL A 160 -9.58 4.30 -8.17
C VAL A 160 -9.31 3.49 -9.44
N ASN A 161 -8.14 2.84 -9.55
CA ASN A 161 -7.77 1.95 -10.65
C ASN A 161 -8.15 0.47 -10.39
N ASN A 162 -8.83 0.13 -9.28
CA ASN A 162 -9.10 -1.24 -8.84
C ASN A 162 -7.82 -2.09 -8.79
N PRO A 163 -6.81 -1.70 -8.01
CA PRO A 163 -5.51 -2.37 -7.97
C PRO A 163 -5.60 -3.80 -7.44
N SER A 164 -4.61 -4.64 -7.78
CA SER A 164 -4.49 -6.01 -7.26
C SER A 164 -4.08 -6.04 -5.80
N ILE A 165 -3.34 -5.03 -5.35
CA ILE A 165 -2.91 -4.87 -3.95
C ILE A 165 -3.09 -3.42 -3.49
N LEU A 166 -3.48 -3.27 -2.22
CA LEU A 166 -3.47 -2.01 -1.49
C LEU A 166 -2.32 -2.05 -0.48
N LEU A 167 -1.33 -1.19 -0.67
CA LEU A 167 -0.13 -1.12 0.16
C LEU A 167 -0.20 0.13 1.04
N ALA A 168 -0.31 -0.05 2.36
CA ALA A 168 -0.51 1.02 3.32
C ALA A 168 0.67 1.12 4.28
N ASP A 169 1.36 2.26 4.28
CA ASP A 169 2.51 2.57 5.13
C ASP A 169 2.07 3.45 6.29
N GLU A 170 2.11 2.88 7.50
CA GLU A 170 1.73 3.55 8.76
C GLU A 170 0.44 4.40 8.61
N PRO A 171 -0.68 3.82 8.12
CA PRO A 171 -1.82 4.60 7.64
C PRO A 171 -2.56 5.38 8.73
N THR A 172 -2.23 5.12 9.99
CA THR A 172 -2.83 5.75 11.18
C THR A 172 -1.87 6.65 11.95
N GLY A 173 -0.59 6.68 11.59
CA GLY A 173 0.47 7.33 12.38
C GLY A 173 0.34 8.84 12.57
N ASN A 174 -0.52 9.52 11.78
CA ASN A 174 -0.82 10.96 11.92
C ASN A 174 -2.26 11.25 12.35
N LEU A 175 -2.95 10.24 12.91
CA LEU A 175 -4.36 10.33 13.29
C LEU A 175 -4.52 10.17 14.81
N ASP A 176 -5.58 10.74 15.36
CA ASP A 176 -6.00 10.43 16.72
C ASP A 176 -6.58 9.01 16.83
N SER A 177 -6.62 8.46 18.04
CA SER A 177 -7.00 7.05 18.28
C SER A 177 -8.39 6.70 17.75
N LYS A 178 -9.38 7.59 17.86
CA LYS A 178 -10.73 7.36 17.36
C LYS A 178 -10.75 7.29 15.83
N THR A 179 -10.12 8.25 15.20
CA THR A 179 -10.00 8.32 13.73
C THR A 179 -9.20 7.14 13.19
N SER A 180 -8.18 6.68 13.92
CA SER A 180 -7.40 5.49 13.58
C SER A 180 -8.28 4.25 13.50
N VAL A 181 -9.16 4.02 14.48
CA VAL A 181 -10.11 2.90 14.45
C VAL A 181 -11.02 2.99 13.21
N GLU A 182 -11.60 4.18 12.93
CA GLU A 182 -12.48 4.36 11.77
C GLU A 182 -11.77 4.08 10.43
N VAL A 183 -10.49 4.44 10.33
CA VAL A 183 -9.68 4.16 9.12
C VAL A 183 -9.37 2.67 9.03
N MET A 184 -9.05 1.99 10.14
CA MET A 184 -8.81 0.55 10.14
C MET A 184 -10.07 -0.26 9.82
N GLU A 185 -11.24 0.16 10.32
CA GLU A 185 -12.54 -0.42 9.91
C GLU A 185 -12.79 -0.26 8.40
N LEU A 186 -12.39 0.88 7.81
CA LEU A 186 -12.49 1.07 6.36
C LEU A 186 -11.59 0.08 5.60
N PHE A 187 -10.34 -0.16 6.07
CA PHE A 187 -9.46 -1.19 5.49
C PHE A 187 -10.09 -2.59 5.59
N GLY A 188 -10.74 -2.93 6.71
CA GLY A 188 -11.46 -4.18 6.86
C GLY A 188 -12.60 -4.34 5.85
N LYS A 189 -13.40 -3.29 5.60
CA LYS A 189 -14.45 -3.29 4.58
C LYS A 189 -13.88 -3.45 3.17
N ILE A 190 -12.76 -2.79 2.87
CA ILE A 190 -12.04 -2.90 1.60
C ILE A 190 -11.56 -4.35 1.41
N HIS A 191 -10.93 -4.95 2.41
CA HIS A 191 -10.53 -6.35 2.38
C HIS A 191 -11.73 -7.29 2.18
N SER A 192 -12.81 -7.10 2.93
CA SER A 192 -14.04 -7.91 2.82
C SER A 192 -14.71 -7.79 1.44
N SER A 193 -14.44 -6.73 0.68
CA SER A 193 -14.90 -6.57 -0.70
C SER A 193 -14.01 -7.27 -1.74
N GLY A 194 -12.98 -8.02 -1.30
CA GLY A 194 -12.12 -8.85 -2.15
C GLY A 194 -10.73 -8.27 -2.47
N ASN A 195 -10.35 -7.15 -1.83
CA ASN A 195 -9.04 -6.54 -2.06
C ASN A 195 -7.96 -7.21 -1.20
N THR A 196 -6.76 -7.36 -1.76
CA THR A 196 -5.56 -7.75 -1.00
C THR A 196 -5.00 -6.52 -0.32
N VAL A 197 -4.79 -6.58 1.00
CA VAL A 197 -4.29 -5.45 1.81
C VAL A 197 -2.97 -5.83 2.45
N ILE A 198 -1.96 -5.00 2.26
CA ILE A 198 -0.65 -5.12 2.90
C ILE A 198 -0.43 -3.87 3.74
N LEU A 199 -0.38 -4.06 5.04
CA LEU A 199 -0.21 -3.02 6.03
C LEU A 199 1.23 -3.04 6.54
N VAL A 200 1.95 -1.95 6.42
CA VAL A 200 3.28 -1.80 7.02
C VAL A 200 3.11 -0.98 8.29
N THR A 201 3.47 -1.54 9.43
CA THR A 201 3.36 -0.86 10.73
C THR A 201 4.37 -1.40 11.74
N HIS A 202 4.68 -0.61 12.76
CA HIS A 202 5.40 -1.04 13.94
C HIS A 202 4.48 -1.14 15.18
N GLU A 203 3.20 -0.77 15.03
CA GLU A 203 2.21 -0.78 16.12
C GLU A 203 1.49 -2.13 16.18
N GLU A 204 1.59 -2.82 17.33
CA GLU A 204 0.93 -4.12 17.55
C GLU A 204 -0.61 -4.02 17.46
N ASP A 205 -1.18 -2.93 17.96
CA ASP A 205 -2.63 -2.72 17.94
C ASP A 205 -3.17 -2.58 16.52
N ILE A 206 -2.40 -1.94 15.64
CA ILE A 206 -2.73 -1.79 14.22
C ILE A 206 -2.55 -3.13 13.48
N ALA A 207 -1.50 -3.89 13.81
CA ALA A 207 -1.29 -5.21 13.21
C ALA A 207 -2.39 -6.23 13.55
N ARG A 208 -3.11 -6.05 14.67
CA ARG A 208 -4.25 -6.92 15.04
C ARG A 208 -5.41 -6.88 14.05
N TYR A 209 -5.51 -5.90 13.18
CA TYR A 209 -6.53 -5.86 12.12
C TYR A 209 -6.21 -6.80 10.96
N ALA A 210 -4.96 -7.22 10.80
CA ALA A 210 -4.55 -8.15 9.74
C ALA A 210 -4.75 -9.61 10.17
N HIS A 211 -5.05 -10.48 9.19
CA HIS A 211 -5.24 -11.91 9.41
C HIS A 211 -3.92 -12.70 9.44
N ARG A 212 -2.83 -12.11 8.98
CA ARG A 212 -1.49 -12.69 8.94
C ARG A 212 -0.47 -11.62 9.29
N VAL A 213 0.51 -11.98 10.10
CA VAL A 213 1.58 -11.07 10.51
C VAL A 213 2.92 -11.65 10.10
N VAL A 214 3.65 -10.90 9.28
CA VAL A 214 5.02 -11.20 8.83
C VAL A 214 5.97 -10.23 9.55
N ARG A 215 6.89 -10.76 10.34
CA ARG A 215 7.86 -9.94 11.08
C ARG A 215 9.22 -10.00 10.42
N LEU A 216 9.76 -8.82 10.14
CA LEU A 216 11.10 -8.65 9.63
C LEU A 216 12.07 -8.30 10.75
N ARG A 217 13.25 -8.90 10.68
CA ARG A 217 14.39 -8.56 11.55
C ARG A 217 15.70 -8.68 10.78
N ASP A 218 16.52 -7.64 10.86
CA ASP A 218 17.87 -7.60 10.27
C ASP A 218 17.92 -8.05 8.78
N GLY A 219 16.88 -7.68 8.01
CA GLY A 219 16.77 -7.97 6.58
C GLY A 219 16.24 -9.36 6.23
N ASN A 220 15.74 -10.13 7.21
CA ASN A 220 15.14 -11.46 7.02
C ASN A 220 13.69 -11.49 7.54
N ILE A 221 12.91 -12.48 7.11
CA ILE A 221 11.64 -12.82 7.77
C ILE A 221 12.00 -13.65 9.02
N GLU A 222 11.67 -13.10 10.18
CA GLU A 222 11.85 -13.77 11.49
C GLU A 222 10.68 -14.70 11.79
N THR A 223 9.44 -14.22 11.55
CA THR A 223 8.22 -15.01 11.73
C THR A 223 7.20 -14.67 10.67
N ASP A 224 6.36 -15.66 10.33
CA ASP A 224 5.25 -15.53 9.42
C ASP A 224 4.09 -16.37 9.99
N THR A 225 3.10 -15.73 10.57
CA THR A 225 2.08 -16.39 11.39
C THR A 225 0.67 -15.91 11.06
N VAL A 226 -0.28 -16.83 11.07
CA VAL A 226 -1.71 -16.50 11.02
C VAL A 226 -2.10 -15.84 12.35
N ASN A 227 -2.78 -14.71 12.27
CA ASN A 227 -3.30 -14.00 13.42
C ASN A 227 -4.70 -14.55 13.76
N ASN A 228 -4.78 -15.46 14.75
CA ASN A 228 -6.04 -16.03 15.18
C ASN A 228 -6.87 -15.08 16.08
N ASN A 229 -6.28 -13.96 16.51
CA ASN A 229 -6.91 -12.96 17.40
C ASN A 229 -7.11 -11.62 16.68
N PHE A 230 -7.37 -11.66 15.36
CA PHE A 230 -7.63 -10.43 14.62
C PHE A 230 -8.92 -9.74 15.09
N SER A 231 -8.92 -8.42 15.08
CA SER A 231 -10.07 -7.60 15.44
C SER A 231 -11.16 -7.76 14.37
N HIS A 232 -12.34 -8.27 14.77
CA HIS A 232 -13.51 -8.32 13.89
C HIS A 232 -14.14 -6.91 13.78
N PHE A 233 -14.61 -6.57 12.60
CA PHE A 233 -15.35 -5.33 12.30
C PHE A 233 -16.84 -5.54 12.45
#